data_90acae4ee3716fa6ed7d7b4b162559ff
#
_entry.id   90acae4ee3716fa6ed7d7b4b162559ff
#
_cell.length_a   1.000
_cell.length_b   1.000
_cell.length_c   1.000
_cell.angle_alpha   90.00
_cell.angle_beta   90.00
_cell.angle_gamma   90.00
#
_symmetry.space_group_name_H-M   'P 1'
#
loop_
_entity.id
_entity.type
_entity.pdbx_description
1 polymer ?
#
loop_
_entity_poly.entity_id
_entity_poly.type
_entity_poly.pdbx_seq_one_letter_code
_entity_poly.pdbx_strand_id
1 'polypeptide(L)'
;MKDGIKLKGQLATYMRWPFVLTLLLVVMDVLLYTVSWKAGGIGTIFTAVYLLLGILLYFHRRPVILNELISFATQYGQVQKSLMKNFALPYALLDAEGKILWMNDEFLYLTGKDQKYRKFIGNIFPEVTMNKLPMPEEVRDLEIAYQDHDFRLNMRRVEIDELLDGSQIIDADAEKNYLIAAYLFDETELKKYMRKNKEEQLVTGLLYLDNYEEALESVEEVRSSLLIALIDRKIKKYFAAIDGVVKKLEKDKYFLVMRRKSLEQLKEKKFNILEEVKSVNIGNEMAVTISIGIGINADSFAHTSEAARIAMELALGRGGDQVVIKEGNNITYFGGKSQMMEKTTRVKARVKAHALKEFMSSKDKIVVMGHKITDVDSFGAAIGIYRAARTLE
;
A
#
# COMPACT_ATOMS: atom_id res chain seq x y z
N MET A 1 -14.34 -52.01 -32.89
CA MET A 1 -15.42 -52.30 -31.92
C MET A 1 -15.78 -50.99 -31.25
N LYS A 2 -17.02 -50.48 -31.44
CA LYS A 2 -17.47 -49.25 -30.82
C LYS A 2 -17.86 -49.59 -29.37
N ASP A 3 -17.02 -49.25 -28.43
CA ASP A 3 -17.41 -49.27 -27.02
C ASP A 3 -18.46 -48.17 -26.79
N GLY A 4 -19.72 -48.59 -26.73
CA GLY A 4 -20.84 -47.69 -26.53
C GLY A 4 -20.80 -47.08 -25.14
N ILE A 5 -20.88 -45.78 -25.05
CA ILE A 5 -20.97 -45.03 -23.80
C ILE A 5 -22.04 -45.64 -22.90
N LYS A 6 -21.63 -46.18 -21.74
CA LYS A 6 -22.54 -46.75 -20.74
C LYS A 6 -23.09 -45.64 -19.86
N LEU A 7 -24.39 -45.38 -19.96
CA LEU A 7 -25.10 -44.53 -19.02
C LEU A 7 -25.01 -45.09 -17.59
N LYS A 8 -24.53 -44.28 -16.64
CA LYS A 8 -24.49 -44.57 -15.21
C LYS A 8 -25.37 -43.57 -14.43
N GLY A 9 -25.76 -43.96 -13.21
CA GLY A 9 -26.50 -43.04 -12.31
C GLY A 9 -28.02 -43.06 -12.50
N GLN A 10 -28.69 -42.01 -12.03
CA GLN A 10 -30.17 -41.94 -11.98
C GLN A 10 -30.83 -42.05 -13.36
N LEU A 11 -30.20 -41.54 -14.40
CA LEU A 11 -30.75 -41.62 -15.77
C LEU A 11 -30.80 -43.07 -16.28
N ALA A 12 -29.78 -43.87 -15.97
CA ALA A 12 -29.80 -45.28 -16.29
C ALA A 12 -30.89 -46.05 -15.54
N THR A 13 -31.14 -45.68 -14.30
CA THR A 13 -32.20 -46.24 -13.45
C THR A 13 -33.56 -45.86 -14.05
N TYR A 14 -33.77 -44.59 -14.41
CA TYR A 14 -35.01 -44.09 -15.00
C TYR A 14 -35.37 -44.81 -16.31
N MET A 15 -34.40 -45.07 -17.15
CA MET A 15 -34.60 -45.85 -18.40
C MET A 15 -34.92 -47.33 -18.17
N ARG A 16 -34.66 -47.89 -16.98
CA ARG A 16 -35.01 -49.26 -16.61
C ARG A 16 -36.40 -49.42 -15.99
N TRP A 17 -37.04 -48.35 -15.61
CA TRP A 17 -38.39 -48.39 -15.00
C TRP A 17 -39.43 -49.18 -15.79
N PRO A 18 -39.53 -49.09 -17.14
CA PRO A 18 -40.47 -49.93 -17.90
C PRO A 18 -40.24 -51.43 -17.71
N PHE A 19 -38.97 -51.87 -17.53
CA PHE A 19 -38.68 -53.26 -17.28
C PHE A 19 -39.05 -53.72 -15.86
N VAL A 20 -38.92 -52.83 -14.88
CA VAL A 20 -39.40 -53.08 -13.50
C VAL A 20 -40.90 -53.20 -13.47
N LEU A 21 -41.64 -52.37 -14.20
CA LEU A 21 -43.09 -52.44 -14.35
C LEU A 21 -43.48 -53.75 -15.07
N THR A 22 -42.71 -54.22 -16.05
CA THR A 22 -42.96 -55.51 -16.71
C THR A 22 -42.91 -56.65 -15.73
N LEU A 23 -41.96 -56.62 -14.75
CA LEU A 23 -41.90 -57.65 -13.69
C LEU A 23 -43.19 -57.70 -12.86
N LEU A 24 -43.73 -56.53 -12.52
CA LEU A 24 -44.97 -56.42 -11.76
C LEU A 24 -46.17 -56.93 -12.60
N LEU A 25 -46.20 -56.64 -13.90
CA LEU A 25 -47.23 -57.15 -14.82
C LEU A 25 -47.17 -58.66 -14.97
N VAL A 26 -45.97 -59.27 -15.00
CA VAL A 26 -45.79 -60.74 -15.02
C VAL A 26 -46.36 -61.38 -13.77
N VAL A 27 -46.10 -60.78 -12.58
CA VAL A 27 -46.66 -61.30 -11.31
C VAL A 27 -48.17 -61.24 -11.33
N MET A 28 -48.76 -60.16 -11.84
CA MET A 28 -50.19 -60.00 -11.98
C MET A 28 -50.81 -61.00 -12.96
N ASP A 29 -50.09 -61.29 -14.04
CA ASP A 29 -50.49 -62.28 -15.06
C ASP A 29 -50.57 -63.70 -14.46
N VAL A 30 -49.59 -64.09 -13.66
CA VAL A 30 -49.59 -65.37 -12.95
C VAL A 30 -50.80 -65.47 -12.01
N LEU A 31 -51.16 -64.40 -11.32
CA LEU A 31 -52.37 -64.38 -10.48
C LEU A 31 -53.66 -64.49 -11.31
N LEU A 32 -53.74 -63.93 -12.50
CA LEU A 32 -54.88 -64.05 -13.39
C LEU A 32 -55.05 -65.52 -13.85
N TYR A 33 -54.01 -66.30 -14.06
CA TYR A 33 -54.13 -67.73 -14.36
C TYR A 33 -54.72 -68.55 -13.22
N THR A 34 -54.59 -68.16 -11.98
CA THR A 34 -55.26 -68.87 -10.82
C THR A 34 -56.71 -68.63 -10.79
N VAL A 35 -57.25 -67.52 -11.37
CA VAL A 35 -58.70 -67.20 -11.42
C VAL A 35 -59.38 -67.81 -12.66
N SER A 36 -58.77 -67.70 -13.85
CA SER A 36 -59.32 -68.26 -15.08
C SER A 36 -58.23 -68.36 -16.17
N TRP A 37 -58.15 -69.53 -16.84
CA TRP A 37 -57.22 -69.77 -17.96
C TRP A 37 -57.42 -68.77 -19.11
N LYS A 38 -58.71 -68.38 -19.41
CA LYS A 38 -58.97 -67.39 -20.47
C LYS A 38 -58.53 -65.98 -20.07
N ALA A 39 -58.66 -65.59 -18.82
CA ALA A 39 -58.26 -64.31 -18.33
C ALA A 39 -56.69 -64.20 -18.31
N GLY A 40 -56.03 -65.27 -17.89
CA GLY A 40 -54.55 -65.35 -17.94
C GLY A 40 -54.03 -65.21 -19.38
N GLY A 41 -54.61 -65.91 -20.34
CA GLY A 41 -54.20 -65.79 -21.73
C GLY A 41 -54.28 -64.37 -22.35
N ILE A 42 -55.32 -63.64 -21.99
CA ILE A 42 -55.46 -62.23 -22.36
C ILE A 42 -54.43 -61.38 -21.66
N GLY A 43 -54.18 -61.60 -20.36
CA GLY A 43 -53.13 -60.94 -19.59
C GLY A 43 -51.73 -61.09 -20.19
N THR A 44 -51.38 -62.34 -20.57
CA THR A 44 -50.09 -62.65 -21.21
C THR A 44 -49.89 -61.89 -22.53
N ILE A 45 -50.94 -61.76 -23.33
CA ILE A 45 -50.86 -60.95 -24.59
C ILE A 45 -50.59 -59.49 -24.27
N PHE A 46 -51.30 -58.92 -23.30
CA PHE A 46 -51.05 -57.51 -22.88
C PHE A 46 -49.62 -57.30 -22.32
N THR A 47 -49.15 -58.21 -21.49
CA THR A 47 -47.78 -58.14 -20.93
C THR A 47 -46.73 -58.25 -22.02
N ALA A 48 -46.95 -59.17 -23.02
CA ALA A 48 -46.05 -59.29 -24.16
C ALA A 48 -46.01 -58.02 -25.03
N VAL A 49 -47.17 -57.45 -25.32
CA VAL A 49 -47.27 -56.18 -26.07
C VAL A 49 -46.58 -55.03 -25.31
N TYR A 50 -46.81 -54.93 -24.00
CA TYR A 50 -46.17 -53.92 -23.16
C TYR A 50 -44.64 -54.08 -23.18
N LEU A 51 -44.13 -55.28 -23.04
CA LEU A 51 -42.67 -55.58 -23.08
C LEU A 51 -42.09 -55.24 -24.43
N LEU A 52 -42.76 -55.58 -25.54
CA LEU A 52 -42.32 -55.26 -26.89
C LEU A 52 -42.24 -53.73 -27.08
N LEU A 53 -43.30 -52.99 -26.67
CA LEU A 53 -43.33 -51.52 -26.73
C LEU A 53 -42.19 -50.92 -25.84
N GLY A 54 -41.97 -51.46 -24.64
CA GLY A 54 -40.90 -51.03 -23.73
C GLY A 54 -39.50 -51.21 -24.34
N ILE A 55 -39.24 -52.31 -24.98
CA ILE A 55 -37.99 -52.58 -25.71
C ILE A 55 -37.83 -51.65 -26.90
N LEU A 56 -38.89 -51.46 -27.67
CA LEU A 56 -38.85 -50.56 -28.87
C LEU A 56 -38.64 -49.13 -28.49
N LEU A 57 -39.30 -48.63 -27.41
CA LEU A 57 -39.10 -47.28 -26.88
C LEU A 57 -37.69 -47.14 -26.29
N TYR A 58 -37.17 -48.15 -25.60
CA TYR A 58 -35.81 -48.12 -25.06
C TYR A 58 -34.74 -47.94 -26.16
N PHE A 59 -34.81 -48.77 -27.21
CA PHE A 59 -33.86 -48.66 -28.34
C PHE A 59 -34.05 -47.40 -29.17
N HIS A 60 -35.26 -46.88 -29.30
CA HIS A 60 -35.53 -45.67 -30.09
C HIS A 60 -35.13 -44.39 -29.31
N ARG A 61 -35.44 -44.32 -28.04
CA ARG A 61 -35.19 -43.10 -27.22
C ARG A 61 -33.78 -42.97 -26.71
N ARG A 62 -33.09 -44.08 -26.48
CA ARG A 62 -31.71 -44.08 -25.97
C ARG A 62 -30.74 -43.24 -26.81
N PRO A 63 -30.64 -43.37 -28.13
CA PRO A 63 -29.71 -42.58 -28.93
C PRO A 63 -30.09 -41.08 -28.97
N VAL A 64 -31.36 -40.75 -28.92
CA VAL A 64 -31.84 -39.36 -28.88
C VAL A 64 -31.39 -38.66 -27.58
N ILE A 65 -31.65 -39.27 -26.42
CA ILE A 65 -31.22 -38.74 -25.13
C ILE A 65 -29.72 -38.61 -25.03
N LEU A 66 -28.96 -39.58 -25.53
CA LEU A 66 -27.48 -39.52 -25.56
C LEU A 66 -26.99 -38.35 -26.43
N ASN A 67 -27.57 -38.17 -27.63
CA ASN A 67 -27.18 -37.08 -28.49
C ASN A 67 -27.54 -35.70 -27.92
N GLU A 68 -28.70 -35.56 -27.25
CA GLU A 68 -29.08 -34.34 -26.56
C GLU A 68 -28.14 -34.03 -25.40
N LEU A 69 -27.75 -35.03 -24.60
CA LEU A 69 -26.75 -34.85 -23.53
C LEU A 69 -25.36 -34.46 -24.04
N ILE A 70 -24.91 -35.12 -25.11
CA ILE A 70 -23.61 -34.79 -25.74
C ILE A 70 -23.68 -33.35 -26.30
N SER A 71 -24.77 -32.98 -26.98
CA SER A 71 -24.97 -31.63 -27.49
C SER A 71 -24.96 -30.60 -26.37
N PHE A 72 -25.71 -30.86 -25.29
CA PHE A 72 -25.74 -29.99 -24.12
C PHE A 72 -24.36 -29.83 -23.48
N ALA A 73 -23.64 -30.95 -23.23
CA ALA A 73 -22.28 -30.90 -22.66
C ALA A 73 -21.30 -30.12 -23.57
N THR A 74 -21.43 -30.30 -24.88
CA THR A 74 -20.61 -29.58 -25.87
C THR A 74 -20.92 -28.09 -25.87
N GLN A 75 -22.21 -27.74 -25.90
CA GLN A 75 -22.64 -26.34 -25.86
C GLN A 75 -22.24 -25.67 -24.54
N TYR A 76 -22.41 -26.35 -23.40
CA TYR A 76 -21.98 -25.84 -22.09
C TYR A 76 -20.47 -25.60 -22.04
N GLY A 77 -19.68 -26.56 -22.52
CA GLY A 77 -18.22 -26.42 -22.61
C GLY A 77 -17.78 -25.28 -23.56
N GLN A 78 -18.50 -25.05 -24.66
CA GLN A 78 -18.26 -23.92 -25.56
C GLN A 78 -18.58 -22.57 -24.89
N VAL A 79 -19.71 -22.51 -24.16
CA VAL A 79 -20.07 -21.29 -23.40
C VAL A 79 -19.04 -20.99 -22.33
N GLN A 80 -18.64 -21.98 -21.52
CA GLN A 80 -17.58 -21.81 -20.53
C GLN A 80 -16.28 -21.31 -21.16
N LYS A 81 -15.85 -21.95 -22.25
CA LYS A 81 -14.64 -21.54 -22.99
C LYS A 81 -14.74 -20.13 -23.51
N SER A 82 -15.90 -19.75 -24.06
CA SER A 82 -16.14 -18.39 -24.56
C SER A 82 -16.13 -17.37 -23.43
N LEU A 83 -16.76 -17.66 -22.28
CA LEU A 83 -16.76 -16.78 -21.11
C LEU A 83 -15.32 -16.57 -20.59
N MET A 84 -14.55 -17.64 -20.45
CA MET A 84 -13.15 -17.54 -20.01
C MET A 84 -12.29 -16.75 -21.00
N LYS A 85 -12.48 -16.96 -22.29
CA LYS A 85 -11.73 -16.29 -23.36
C LYS A 85 -12.00 -14.79 -23.41
N ASN A 86 -13.28 -14.39 -23.25
CA ASN A 86 -13.74 -13.01 -23.33
C ASN A 86 -13.81 -12.33 -21.94
N PHE A 87 -13.20 -12.93 -20.93
CA PHE A 87 -13.16 -12.32 -19.59
C PHE A 87 -12.34 -11.04 -19.62
N ALA A 88 -12.93 -9.93 -19.17
CA ALA A 88 -12.35 -8.58 -19.28
C ALA A 88 -11.06 -8.35 -18.46
N LEU A 89 -10.71 -9.27 -17.57
CA LEU A 89 -9.49 -9.21 -16.81
C LEU A 89 -8.40 -10.03 -17.50
N PRO A 90 -7.19 -9.50 -17.77
CA PRO A 90 -6.08 -10.29 -18.29
C PRO A 90 -5.76 -11.46 -17.37
N TYR A 91 -5.80 -12.66 -17.92
CA TYR A 91 -5.73 -13.91 -17.18
C TYR A 91 -4.91 -14.96 -17.91
N ALA A 92 -4.05 -15.66 -17.17
CA ALA A 92 -3.25 -16.77 -17.68
C ALA A 92 -3.29 -17.97 -16.72
N LEU A 93 -3.18 -19.18 -17.29
CA LEU A 93 -2.94 -20.42 -16.57
C LEU A 93 -1.49 -20.84 -16.78
N LEU A 94 -0.83 -21.17 -15.69
CA LEU A 94 0.57 -21.60 -15.66
C LEU A 94 0.66 -23.01 -15.10
N ASP A 95 1.72 -23.75 -15.49
CA ASP A 95 2.10 -24.98 -14.80
C ASP A 95 2.82 -24.72 -13.47
N ALA A 96 3.22 -25.77 -12.80
CA ALA A 96 3.93 -25.73 -11.52
C ALA A 96 5.27 -24.96 -11.58
N GLU A 97 5.89 -24.94 -12.73
CA GLU A 97 7.15 -24.24 -13.03
C GLU A 97 6.93 -22.80 -13.50
N GLY A 98 5.68 -22.30 -13.53
CA GLY A 98 5.33 -20.94 -13.96
C GLY A 98 5.39 -20.75 -15.48
N LYS A 99 5.36 -21.81 -16.27
CA LYS A 99 5.29 -21.75 -17.73
C LYS A 99 3.84 -21.56 -18.15
N ILE A 100 3.60 -20.64 -19.09
CA ILE A 100 2.26 -20.31 -19.55
C ILE A 100 1.69 -21.47 -20.38
N LEU A 101 0.54 -21.99 -19.92
CA LEU A 101 -0.23 -23.01 -20.62
C LEU A 101 -1.36 -22.43 -21.45
N TRP A 102 -1.99 -21.37 -20.97
CA TRP A 102 -3.10 -20.73 -21.62
C TRP A 102 -3.22 -19.27 -21.22
N MET A 103 -3.77 -18.42 -22.10
CA MET A 103 -4.02 -16.99 -21.89
C MET A 103 -5.36 -16.62 -22.53
N ASN A 104 -6.10 -15.70 -21.90
CA ASN A 104 -7.28 -15.12 -22.52
C ASN A 104 -6.92 -14.00 -23.51
N ASP A 105 -7.90 -13.50 -24.25
CA ASP A 105 -7.68 -12.48 -25.28
C ASP A 105 -7.13 -11.17 -24.71
N GLU A 106 -7.56 -10.76 -23.50
CA GLU A 106 -7.04 -9.56 -22.84
C GLU A 106 -5.56 -9.67 -22.48
N PHE A 107 -5.13 -10.85 -21.99
CA PHE A 107 -3.71 -11.09 -21.70
C PHE A 107 -2.85 -11.09 -22.96
N LEU A 108 -3.38 -11.67 -24.05
CA LEU A 108 -2.72 -11.65 -25.35
C LEU A 108 -2.57 -10.24 -25.89
N TYR A 109 -3.65 -9.45 -25.82
CA TYR A 109 -3.65 -8.05 -26.27
C TYR A 109 -2.64 -7.22 -25.46
N LEU A 110 -2.66 -7.33 -24.13
CA LEU A 110 -1.76 -6.60 -23.24
C LEU A 110 -0.29 -6.94 -23.51
N THR A 111 0.03 -8.22 -23.66
CA THR A 111 1.43 -8.67 -23.77
C THR A 111 1.97 -8.71 -25.19
N GLY A 112 1.10 -8.59 -26.21
CA GLY A 112 1.46 -8.74 -27.62
C GLY A 112 1.97 -10.14 -27.97
N LYS A 113 1.66 -11.16 -27.14
CA LYS A 113 2.04 -12.56 -27.40
C LYS A 113 0.94 -13.29 -28.16
N ASP A 114 1.27 -14.45 -28.71
CA ASP A 114 0.33 -15.32 -29.40
C ASP A 114 -0.11 -16.50 -28.50
N GLN A 115 -1.15 -17.19 -28.91
CA GLN A 115 -1.70 -18.36 -28.19
C GLN A 115 -0.71 -19.52 -28.09
N LYS A 116 0.37 -19.54 -28.87
CA LYS A 116 1.40 -20.59 -28.87
C LYS A 116 2.56 -20.30 -27.90
N TYR A 117 2.55 -19.12 -27.27
CA TYR A 117 3.60 -18.76 -26.33
C TYR A 117 3.54 -19.67 -25.08
N ARG A 118 4.60 -20.47 -24.88
CA ARG A 118 4.70 -21.48 -23.82
C ARG A 118 6.02 -21.34 -23.05
N LYS A 119 6.34 -20.10 -22.64
CA LYS A 119 7.55 -19.82 -21.86
C LYS A 119 7.19 -19.44 -20.43
N PHE A 120 8.19 -19.39 -19.57
CA PHE A 120 8.06 -18.92 -18.20
C PHE A 120 7.51 -17.48 -18.16
N ILE A 121 6.55 -17.22 -17.28
CA ILE A 121 5.87 -15.90 -17.17
C ILE A 121 6.85 -14.77 -16.84
N GLY A 122 7.94 -15.05 -16.13
CA GLY A 122 9.03 -14.10 -15.85
C GLY A 122 9.75 -13.59 -17.09
N ASN A 123 9.61 -14.24 -18.27
CA ASN A 123 10.12 -13.71 -19.53
C ASN A 123 9.27 -12.54 -20.07
N ILE A 124 8.06 -12.35 -19.55
CA ILE A 124 7.20 -11.19 -19.84
C ILE A 124 7.33 -10.18 -18.70
N PHE A 125 7.27 -10.65 -17.45
CA PHE A 125 7.33 -9.85 -16.24
C PHE A 125 8.57 -10.24 -15.41
N PRO A 126 9.70 -9.56 -15.58
CA PRO A 126 10.96 -9.90 -14.92
C PRO A 126 10.90 -9.93 -13.39
N GLU A 127 9.92 -9.25 -12.80
CA GLU A 127 9.68 -9.23 -11.36
C GLU A 127 9.22 -10.59 -10.81
N VAL A 128 8.67 -11.46 -11.70
CA VAL A 128 8.24 -12.81 -11.36
C VAL A 128 9.42 -13.77 -11.49
N THR A 129 9.90 -14.26 -10.36
CA THR A 129 10.96 -15.28 -10.28
C THR A 129 10.39 -16.59 -9.74
N MET A 130 11.07 -17.71 -9.94
CA MET A 130 10.61 -19.03 -9.49
C MET A 130 10.26 -19.10 -8.00
N ASN A 131 11.02 -18.43 -7.14
CA ASN A 131 10.78 -18.38 -5.70
C ASN A 131 9.59 -17.49 -5.30
N LYS A 132 9.00 -16.75 -6.23
CA LYS A 132 7.81 -15.93 -6.04
C LYS A 132 6.53 -16.62 -6.53
N LEU A 133 6.61 -17.84 -7.04
CA LEU A 133 5.42 -18.62 -7.35
C LEU A 133 4.70 -19.02 -6.06
N PRO A 134 3.35 -19.10 -6.06
CA PRO A 134 2.58 -19.37 -4.85
C PRO A 134 2.81 -20.79 -4.31
N MET A 135 2.90 -20.93 -2.99
CA MET A 135 2.86 -22.22 -2.30
C MET A 135 1.41 -22.76 -2.18
N PRO A 136 1.19 -24.02 -1.75
CA PRO A 136 -0.17 -24.52 -1.48
C PRO A 136 -0.95 -23.56 -0.58
N GLU A 137 -2.22 -23.33 -0.89
CA GLU A 137 -3.15 -22.42 -0.16
C GLU A 137 -2.70 -20.94 -0.10
N GLU A 138 -1.59 -20.59 -0.73
CA GLU A 138 -1.07 -19.22 -0.74
C GLU A 138 -1.61 -18.43 -1.94
N VAL A 139 -2.04 -17.19 -1.67
CA VAL A 139 -2.28 -16.17 -2.71
C VAL A 139 -1.12 -15.21 -2.70
N ARG A 140 -0.46 -15.04 -3.83
CA ARG A 140 0.65 -14.08 -3.96
C ARG A 140 0.27 -12.91 -4.83
N ASP A 141 0.47 -11.74 -4.28
CA ASP A 141 0.37 -10.46 -5.00
C ASP A 141 1.77 -9.92 -5.27
N LEU A 142 2.02 -9.55 -6.52
CA LEU A 142 3.26 -8.91 -6.96
C LEU A 142 2.95 -7.62 -7.70
N GLU A 143 3.68 -6.57 -7.40
CA GLU A 143 3.64 -5.35 -8.19
C GLU A 143 4.53 -5.51 -9.43
N ILE A 144 3.98 -5.17 -10.59
CA ILE A 144 4.65 -5.28 -11.88
C ILE A 144 4.52 -3.96 -12.62
N ALA A 145 5.62 -3.48 -13.20
CA ALA A 145 5.60 -2.38 -14.15
C ALA A 145 5.74 -2.93 -15.58
N TYR A 146 4.76 -2.67 -16.45
CA TYR A 146 4.78 -3.14 -17.81
C TYR A 146 4.21 -2.09 -18.78
N GLN A 147 4.98 -1.69 -19.80
CA GLN A 147 4.59 -0.72 -20.84
C GLN A 147 3.93 0.57 -20.29
N ASP A 148 4.59 1.24 -19.35
CA ASP A 148 4.10 2.47 -18.67
C ASP A 148 2.83 2.29 -17.83
N HIS A 149 2.42 1.07 -17.56
CA HIS A 149 1.33 0.71 -16.67
C HIS A 149 1.82 0.01 -15.42
N ASP A 150 1.18 0.28 -14.31
CA ASP A 150 1.38 -0.39 -13.03
C ASP A 150 0.31 -1.49 -12.86
N PHE A 151 0.73 -2.75 -12.78
CA PHE A 151 -0.17 -3.88 -12.55
C PHE A 151 0.08 -4.53 -11.20
N ARG A 152 -0.99 -5.07 -10.61
CA ARG A 152 -0.90 -6.05 -9.54
C ARG A 152 -1.18 -7.43 -10.12
N LEU A 153 -0.16 -8.30 -10.12
CA LEU A 153 -0.29 -9.70 -10.48
C LEU A 153 -0.68 -10.51 -9.26
N ASN A 154 -1.89 -11.05 -9.30
CA ASN A 154 -2.38 -11.99 -8.29
C ASN A 154 -2.22 -13.42 -8.81
N MET A 155 -1.52 -14.26 -8.08
CA MET A 155 -1.30 -15.66 -8.43
C MET A 155 -1.81 -16.56 -7.31
N ARG A 156 -2.53 -17.63 -7.68
CA ARG A 156 -2.98 -18.67 -6.75
C ARG A 156 -2.92 -20.04 -7.38
N ARG A 157 -2.70 -21.06 -6.55
CA ARG A 157 -2.84 -22.45 -6.99
C ARG A 157 -4.31 -22.83 -7.10
N VAL A 158 -4.61 -23.65 -8.11
CA VAL A 158 -5.91 -24.26 -8.35
C VAL A 158 -5.67 -25.75 -8.52
N GLU A 159 -6.20 -26.55 -7.62
CA GLU A 159 -6.06 -28.01 -7.69
C GLU A 159 -6.90 -28.55 -8.84
N ILE A 160 -6.33 -29.46 -9.63
CA ILE A 160 -6.99 -30.05 -10.79
C ILE A 160 -8.07 -31.04 -10.33
N ASP A 161 -7.89 -31.70 -9.20
CA ASP A 161 -8.85 -32.67 -8.65
C ASP A 161 -10.20 -32.03 -8.33
N GLU A 162 -10.23 -30.76 -7.89
CA GLU A 162 -11.48 -29.98 -7.73
C GLU A 162 -12.17 -29.67 -9.06
N LEU A 163 -11.43 -29.58 -10.17
CA LEU A 163 -11.97 -29.32 -11.51
C LEU A 163 -12.45 -30.60 -12.21
N LEU A 164 -11.98 -31.77 -11.78
CA LEU A 164 -12.24 -33.07 -12.40
C LEU A 164 -13.23 -33.92 -11.59
N ASP A 165 -13.95 -33.35 -10.63
CA ASP A 165 -14.88 -34.05 -9.78
C ASP A 165 -15.85 -34.92 -10.62
N GLY A 166 -15.46 -36.22 -10.83
CA GLY A 166 -16.22 -37.24 -11.52
C GLY A 166 -15.72 -37.75 -12.86
N SER A 167 -14.59 -37.32 -13.42
CA SER A 167 -14.06 -37.89 -14.67
C SER A 167 -12.78 -38.67 -14.46
N GLN A 168 -12.89 -40.02 -14.38
CA GLN A 168 -11.76 -41.00 -14.37
C GLN A 168 -11.05 -41.07 -15.76
N ILE A 169 -10.73 -39.97 -16.41
CA ILE A 169 -10.21 -39.99 -17.79
C ILE A 169 -8.73 -39.61 -17.88
N ILE A 170 -8.13 -39.06 -16.81
CA ILE A 170 -6.72 -38.67 -16.81
C ILE A 170 -6.04 -39.27 -15.58
N ASP A 171 -5.14 -40.28 -15.81
CA ASP A 171 -4.10 -40.64 -14.85
C ASP A 171 -3.06 -39.52 -14.88
N ALA A 172 -3.17 -38.55 -13.98
CA ALA A 172 -2.15 -37.53 -13.77
C ALA A 172 -1.21 -38.00 -12.66
N ASP A 173 0.09 -37.90 -12.90
CA ASP A 173 1.12 -38.18 -11.89
C ASP A 173 0.81 -37.36 -10.62
N ALA A 174 0.60 -38.05 -9.51
CA ALA A 174 0.05 -37.50 -8.25
C ALA A 174 0.89 -36.37 -7.59
N GLU A 175 2.08 -36.08 -8.09
CA GLU A 175 2.97 -35.05 -7.52
C GLU A 175 2.80 -33.62 -8.11
N LYS A 176 2.02 -33.44 -9.21
CA LYS A 176 1.87 -32.13 -9.89
C LYS A 176 0.43 -31.80 -10.32
N ASN A 177 -0.55 -32.12 -9.48
CA ASN A 177 -1.98 -31.96 -9.81
C ASN A 177 -2.53 -30.55 -9.55
N TYR A 178 -1.78 -29.48 -9.87
CA TYR A 178 -2.29 -28.11 -9.74
C TYR A 178 -1.84 -27.23 -10.90
N LEU A 179 -2.61 -26.22 -11.15
CA LEU A 179 -2.29 -25.09 -12.03
C LEU A 179 -2.12 -23.82 -11.20
N ILE A 180 -1.41 -22.84 -11.74
CA ILE A 180 -1.35 -21.51 -11.16
C ILE A 180 -2.20 -20.58 -12.03
N ALA A 181 -3.23 -20.02 -11.43
CA ALA A 181 -4.04 -18.97 -12.05
C ALA A 181 -3.39 -17.61 -11.77
N ALA A 182 -3.10 -16.85 -12.83
CA ALA A 182 -2.45 -15.55 -12.77
C ALA A 182 -3.38 -14.47 -13.34
N TYR A 183 -3.74 -13.48 -12.51
CA TYR A 183 -4.63 -12.36 -12.85
C TYR A 183 -3.87 -11.05 -12.79
N LEU A 184 -4.04 -10.19 -13.79
CA LEU A 184 -3.44 -8.85 -13.82
C LEU A 184 -4.50 -7.79 -13.57
N PHE A 185 -4.36 -7.05 -12.49
CA PHE A 185 -5.19 -5.89 -12.17
C PHE A 185 -4.44 -4.62 -12.54
N ASP A 186 -4.99 -3.82 -13.44
CA ASP A 186 -4.43 -2.51 -13.77
C ASP A 186 -4.68 -1.55 -12.60
N GLU A 187 -3.60 -1.15 -11.94
CA GLU A 187 -3.62 -0.20 -10.82
C GLU A 187 -2.98 1.15 -11.20
N THR A 188 -2.75 1.40 -12.49
CA THR A 188 -2.08 2.60 -12.98
C THR A 188 -2.74 3.88 -12.50
N GLU A 189 -4.05 4.01 -12.72
CA GLU A 189 -4.79 5.19 -12.25
C GLU A 189 -4.83 5.26 -10.71
N LEU A 190 -5.02 4.13 -10.02
CA LEU A 190 -4.99 4.08 -8.56
C LEU A 190 -3.65 4.59 -8.02
N LYS A 191 -2.53 4.05 -8.52
CA LYS A 191 -1.18 4.48 -8.10
C LYS A 191 -0.89 5.94 -8.45
N LYS A 192 -1.36 6.41 -9.60
CA LYS A 192 -1.28 7.82 -10.00
C LYS A 192 -2.03 8.72 -9.01
N TYR A 193 -3.27 8.35 -8.64
CA TYR A 193 -4.03 9.10 -7.65
C TYR A 193 -3.40 9.04 -6.25
N MET A 194 -2.85 7.91 -5.85
CA MET A 194 -2.14 7.77 -4.58
C MET A 194 -0.88 8.66 -4.54
N ARG A 195 -0.09 8.68 -5.62
CA ARG A 195 1.08 9.59 -5.75
C ARG A 195 0.65 11.04 -5.67
N LYS A 196 -0.37 11.43 -6.46
CA LYS A 196 -0.90 12.80 -6.45
C LYS A 196 -1.41 13.21 -5.07
N ASN A 197 -2.16 12.35 -4.39
CA ASN A 197 -2.66 12.63 -3.05
C ASN A 197 -1.51 12.84 -2.06
N LYS A 198 -0.47 12.01 -2.13
CA LYS A 198 0.73 12.16 -1.30
C LYS A 198 1.49 13.46 -1.61
N GLU A 199 1.61 13.85 -2.87
CA GLU A 199 2.25 15.09 -3.29
C GLU A 199 1.48 16.34 -2.86
N GLU A 200 0.15 16.28 -2.86
CA GLU A 200 -0.74 17.38 -2.48
C GLU A 200 -1.00 17.43 -0.97
N GLN A 201 -0.52 16.47 -0.20
CA GLN A 201 -0.63 16.48 1.26
C GLN A 201 -0.08 17.77 1.84
N LEU A 202 -0.85 18.42 2.73
CA LEU A 202 -0.40 19.64 3.40
C LEU A 202 0.64 19.33 4.47
N VAL A 203 1.67 20.13 4.47
CA VAL A 203 2.78 20.12 5.41
C VAL A 203 2.77 21.46 6.14
N THR A 204 2.90 21.44 7.45
CA THR A 204 3.02 22.66 8.25
C THR A 204 4.42 22.84 8.79
N GLY A 205 4.83 24.06 8.99
CA GLY A 205 6.11 24.40 9.56
C GLY A 205 6.05 25.65 10.44
N LEU A 206 7.03 25.73 11.30
CA LEU A 206 7.34 26.92 12.08
C LEU A 206 8.71 27.44 11.63
N LEU A 207 8.86 28.75 11.55
CA LEU A 207 10.15 29.38 11.27
C LEU A 207 10.36 30.46 12.32
N TYR A 208 11.48 30.38 13.02
CA TYR A 208 11.89 31.38 14.04
C TYR A 208 13.18 32.04 13.64
N LEU A 209 13.31 33.33 13.95
CA LEU A 209 14.57 34.07 13.86
C LEU A 209 15.31 33.85 15.18
N ASP A 210 16.44 33.14 15.15
CA ASP A 210 17.11 32.64 16.36
C ASP A 210 17.71 33.75 17.24
N ASN A 211 18.29 34.77 16.61
CA ASN A 211 18.99 35.88 17.27
C ASN A 211 18.40 37.24 16.93
N TYR A 212 17.03 37.29 16.94
CA TYR A 212 16.30 38.47 16.47
C TYR A 212 16.65 39.75 17.26
N GLU A 213 16.61 39.73 18.58
CA GLU A 213 16.86 40.89 19.43
C GLU A 213 18.32 41.35 19.34
N GLU A 214 19.25 40.42 19.42
CA GLU A 214 20.68 40.72 19.34
C GLU A 214 21.06 41.35 17.97
N ALA A 215 20.48 40.85 16.90
CA ALA A 215 20.74 41.40 15.58
C ALA A 215 20.20 42.82 15.43
N LEU A 216 19.05 43.15 16.08
CA LEU A 216 18.48 44.48 16.06
C LEU A 216 19.24 45.46 16.95
N GLU A 217 19.71 45.04 18.12
CA GLU A 217 20.55 45.87 18.99
C GLU A 217 21.88 46.28 18.36
N SER A 218 22.34 45.49 17.37
CA SER A 218 23.59 45.74 16.65
C SER A 218 23.50 46.82 15.56
N VAL A 219 22.31 47.37 15.31
CA VAL A 219 22.07 48.40 14.27
C VAL A 219 21.30 49.59 14.80
N GLU A 220 21.46 50.73 14.14
CA GLU A 220 20.68 51.93 14.46
C GLU A 220 19.17 51.68 14.28
N GLU A 221 18.32 52.34 15.07
CA GLU A 221 16.88 52.14 15.13
C GLU A 221 16.20 52.21 13.75
N VAL A 222 16.58 53.18 12.89
CA VAL A 222 16.06 53.32 11.54
C VAL A 222 16.42 52.11 10.66
N ARG A 223 17.62 51.58 10.81
CA ARG A 223 18.11 50.38 10.07
C ARG A 223 17.52 49.11 10.58
N SER A 224 17.18 49.03 11.89
CA SER A 224 16.49 47.87 12.48
C SER A 224 15.19 47.55 11.76
N SER A 225 14.35 48.58 11.52
CA SER A 225 13.10 48.42 10.78
C SER A 225 13.31 47.95 9.33
N LEU A 226 14.38 48.43 8.67
CA LEU A 226 14.74 48.01 7.33
C LEU A 226 15.24 46.56 7.31
N LEU A 227 16.04 46.11 8.29
CA LEU A 227 16.52 44.75 8.43
C LEU A 227 15.36 43.76 8.49
N ILE A 228 14.39 44.07 9.39
CA ILE A 228 13.18 43.24 9.55
C ILE A 228 12.39 43.17 8.23
N ALA A 229 12.20 44.28 7.56
CA ALA A 229 11.44 44.31 6.30
C ALA A 229 12.12 43.49 5.19
N LEU A 230 13.44 43.54 5.09
CA LEU A 230 14.22 42.78 4.11
C LEU A 230 14.15 41.27 4.39
N ILE A 231 14.29 40.89 5.64
CA ILE A 231 14.18 39.47 6.05
C ILE A 231 12.77 38.95 5.80
N ASP A 232 11.75 39.67 6.23
CA ASP A 232 10.33 39.31 6.02
C ASP A 232 10.00 39.18 4.53
N ARG A 233 10.46 40.11 3.71
CA ARG A 233 10.32 40.05 2.25
C ARG A 233 11.02 38.84 1.66
N LYS A 234 12.23 38.52 2.14
CA LYS A 234 13.01 37.39 1.63
C LYS A 234 12.34 36.05 1.97
N ILE A 235 11.90 35.88 3.22
CA ILE A 235 11.17 34.70 3.66
C ILE A 235 9.89 34.53 2.83
N LYS A 236 9.06 35.57 2.73
CA LYS A 236 7.82 35.51 1.97
C LYS A 236 8.06 35.21 0.49
N LYS A 237 9.05 35.84 -0.14
CA LYS A 237 9.38 35.59 -1.55
C LYS A 237 9.86 34.15 -1.77
N TYR A 238 10.67 33.63 -0.87
CA TYR A 238 11.21 32.27 -0.97
C TYR A 238 10.11 31.20 -0.94
N PHE A 239 9.22 31.26 0.03
CA PHE A 239 8.13 30.32 0.14
C PHE A 239 7.04 30.54 -0.93
N ALA A 240 6.76 31.76 -1.32
CA ALA A 240 5.83 32.05 -2.43
C ALA A 240 6.30 31.41 -3.75
N ALA A 241 7.60 31.34 -4.00
CA ALA A 241 8.16 30.72 -5.20
C ALA A 241 7.90 29.20 -5.32
N ILE A 242 7.51 28.56 -4.23
CA ILE A 242 7.19 27.12 -4.16
C ILE A 242 5.71 26.87 -3.82
N ASP A 243 4.83 27.82 -4.04
CA ASP A 243 3.41 27.73 -3.68
C ASP A 243 3.19 27.52 -2.17
N GLY A 244 4.05 28.10 -1.34
CA GLY A 244 3.95 28.04 0.11
C GLY A 244 3.34 29.32 0.69
N VAL A 245 2.55 29.17 1.74
CA VAL A 245 1.94 30.28 2.49
C VAL A 245 2.75 30.54 3.74
N VAL A 246 3.11 31.81 3.97
CA VAL A 246 3.83 32.27 5.17
C VAL A 246 2.97 33.29 5.89
N LYS A 247 2.68 33.04 7.16
CA LYS A 247 2.01 34.00 8.03
C LYS A 247 2.90 34.33 9.21
N LYS A 248 3.17 35.62 9.40
CA LYS A 248 3.88 36.11 10.59
C LYS A 248 2.94 36.03 11.78
N LEU A 249 3.35 35.37 12.85
CA LEU A 249 2.60 35.19 14.10
C LEU A 249 3.03 36.25 15.13
N GLU A 250 4.34 36.37 15.34
CA GLU A 250 4.98 37.26 16.29
C GLU A 250 6.12 38.01 15.58
N LYS A 251 6.86 38.81 16.34
CA LYS A 251 7.96 39.63 15.78
C LYS A 251 9.00 38.79 15.05
N ASP A 252 9.31 37.63 15.61
CA ASP A 252 10.37 36.69 15.20
C ASP A 252 9.86 35.34 14.74
N LYS A 253 8.53 35.09 14.76
CA LYS A 253 7.93 33.77 14.48
C LYS A 253 6.99 33.78 13.30
N TYR A 254 7.12 32.77 12.45
CA TYR A 254 6.29 32.58 11.27
C TYR A 254 5.71 31.19 11.25
N PHE A 255 4.50 31.07 10.74
CA PHE A 255 3.82 29.85 10.43
C PHE A 255 3.89 29.58 8.92
N LEU A 256 4.21 28.36 8.55
CA LEU A 256 4.38 27.93 7.16
C LEU A 256 3.36 26.85 6.83
N VAL A 257 2.77 26.95 5.64
CA VAL A 257 1.95 25.87 5.06
C VAL A 257 2.37 25.69 3.62
N MET A 258 2.61 24.45 3.22
CA MET A 258 2.99 24.10 1.85
C MET A 258 2.52 22.69 1.51
N ARG A 259 2.56 22.33 0.23
CA ARG A 259 2.33 20.96 -0.20
C ARG A 259 3.60 20.12 0.00
N ARG A 260 3.43 18.83 0.19
CA ARG A 260 4.55 17.89 0.29
C ARG A 260 5.49 17.97 -0.92
N LYS A 261 4.93 18.10 -2.13
CA LYS A 261 5.68 18.35 -3.36
C LYS A 261 6.65 19.54 -3.24
N SER A 262 6.21 20.64 -2.65
CA SER A 262 7.04 21.83 -2.43
C SER A 262 8.14 21.57 -1.41
N LEU A 263 7.85 20.80 -0.37
CA LEU A 263 8.85 20.39 0.62
C LEU A 263 9.97 19.54 -0.02
N GLU A 264 9.65 18.64 -0.94
CA GLU A 264 10.69 17.83 -1.62
C GLU A 264 11.62 18.73 -2.44
N GLN A 265 11.10 19.78 -3.11
CA GLN A 265 11.93 20.78 -3.80
C GLN A 265 12.86 21.52 -2.83
N LEU A 266 12.41 21.82 -1.61
CA LEU A 266 13.24 22.43 -0.58
C LEU A 266 14.35 21.50 -0.09
N LYS A 267 14.05 20.21 0.05
CA LYS A 267 15.05 19.19 0.42
C LYS A 267 16.14 19.06 -0.64
N GLU A 268 15.77 19.04 -1.93
CA GLU A 268 16.74 19.00 -3.04
C GLU A 268 17.67 20.21 -3.01
N LYS A 269 17.13 21.41 -2.73
CA LYS A 269 17.87 22.67 -2.56
C LYS A 269 18.58 22.76 -1.20
N LYS A 270 18.50 21.71 -0.36
CA LYS A 270 19.08 21.67 0.99
C LYS A 270 18.73 22.89 1.85
N PHE A 271 17.52 23.41 1.67
CA PHE A 271 17.02 24.59 2.40
C PHE A 271 17.98 25.79 2.34
N ASN A 272 18.38 26.19 1.16
CA ASN A 272 19.28 27.33 0.93
C ASN A 272 18.76 28.67 1.51
N ILE A 273 17.50 28.73 1.95
CA ILE A 273 16.94 29.87 2.69
C ILE A 273 17.77 30.21 3.94
N LEU A 274 18.40 29.24 4.60
CA LEU A 274 19.25 29.47 5.75
C LEU A 274 20.39 30.44 5.39
N GLU A 275 21.08 30.17 4.30
CA GLU A 275 22.16 31.01 3.82
C GLU A 275 21.65 32.32 3.20
N GLU A 276 20.51 32.29 2.53
CA GLU A 276 19.91 33.48 1.98
C GLU A 276 19.52 34.50 3.04
N VAL A 277 19.00 34.07 4.19
CA VAL A 277 18.68 34.98 5.31
C VAL A 277 19.97 35.51 5.95
N LYS A 278 20.96 34.65 6.21
CA LYS A 278 22.30 35.06 6.72
C LYS A 278 22.97 36.12 5.85
N SER A 279 22.76 36.07 4.54
CA SER A 279 23.36 37.02 3.61
C SER A 279 22.76 38.42 3.67
N VAL A 280 21.66 38.64 4.42
CA VAL A 280 21.07 39.96 4.60
C VAL A 280 21.93 40.77 5.55
N ASN A 281 22.64 41.77 4.99
CA ASN A 281 23.51 42.66 5.75
C ASN A 281 23.24 44.10 5.36
N ILE A 282 22.95 44.95 6.33
CA ILE A 282 22.76 46.40 6.19
C ILE A 282 23.61 47.18 7.17
N GLY A 283 24.72 46.55 7.63
CA GLY A 283 25.59 47.08 8.66
C GLY A 283 25.38 46.46 10.03
N ASN A 284 24.64 45.33 10.09
CA ASN A 284 24.48 44.53 11.30
C ASN A 284 25.82 43.73 11.59
N GLU A 285 26.27 43.79 12.83
CA GLU A 285 27.45 43.11 13.28
C GLU A 285 27.29 41.58 13.30
N MET A 286 26.02 41.14 13.56
CA MET A 286 25.64 39.73 13.59
C MET A 286 24.72 39.36 12.44
N ALA A 287 25.04 38.29 11.74
CA ALA A 287 24.14 37.72 10.75
C ALA A 287 22.87 37.17 11.42
N VAL A 288 21.72 37.40 10.83
CA VAL A 288 20.47 36.83 11.31
C VAL A 288 20.41 35.36 10.89
N THR A 289 20.14 34.46 11.83
CA THR A 289 19.94 33.05 11.59
C THR A 289 18.49 32.66 11.78
N ILE A 290 18.08 31.58 11.14
CA ILE A 290 16.71 31.06 11.24
C ILE A 290 16.73 29.58 11.55
N SER A 291 15.77 29.16 12.36
CA SER A 291 15.43 27.75 12.58
C SER A 291 14.07 27.43 11.96
N ILE A 292 13.96 26.26 11.36
CA ILE A 292 12.71 25.81 10.76
C ILE A 292 12.37 24.41 11.28
N GLY A 293 11.18 24.27 11.89
CA GLY A 293 10.62 22.99 12.27
C GLY A 293 9.47 22.62 11.34
N ILE A 294 9.54 21.48 10.68
CA ILE A 294 8.53 21.01 9.73
C ILE A 294 7.92 19.72 10.22
N GLY A 295 6.58 19.66 10.23
CA GLY A 295 5.82 18.47 10.57
C GLY A 295 5.13 17.87 9.36
N ILE A 296 5.18 16.55 9.25
CA ILE A 296 4.47 15.76 8.25
C ILE A 296 3.73 14.65 8.99
N ASN A 297 2.39 14.66 8.89
CA ASN A 297 1.57 13.59 9.44
C ASN A 297 0.32 13.43 8.58
N ALA A 298 -0.07 12.18 8.30
CA ALA A 298 -1.24 11.86 7.50
C ALA A 298 -2.55 11.84 8.31
N ASP A 299 -2.46 11.71 9.66
CA ASP A 299 -3.63 11.43 10.49
C ASP A 299 -4.51 12.67 10.70
N SER A 300 -3.89 13.82 10.99
CA SER A 300 -4.63 15.07 11.19
C SER A 300 -3.75 16.31 11.07
N PHE A 301 -4.38 17.46 10.80
CA PHE A 301 -3.69 18.76 10.80
C PHE A 301 -3.15 19.14 12.19
N ALA A 302 -3.84 18.72 13.26
CA ALA A 302 -3.39 18.95 14.63
C ALA A 302 -2.08 18.20 14.90
N HIS A 303 -2.01 16.93 14.55
CA HIS A 303 -0.78 16.13 14.70
C HIS A 303 0.36 16.64 13.79
N THR A 304 0.03 17.11 12.59
CA THR A 304 1.02 17.74 11.71
C THR A 304 1.62 19.00 12.33
N SER A 305 0.78 19.86 12.95
CA SER A 305 1.24 21.06 13.66
C SER A 305 2.08 20.73 14.89
N GLU A 306 1.67 19.72 15.66
CA GLU A 306 2.43 19.24 16.81
C GLU A 306 3.78 18.65 16.41
N ALA A 307 3.85 17.90 15.31
CA ALA A 307 5.11 17.43 14.75
C ALA A 307 6.04 18.59 14.36
N ALA A 308 5.50 19.67 13.78
CA ALA A 308 6.27 20.87 13.47
C ALA A 308 6.82 21.56 14.73
N ARG A 309 6.01 21.62 15.82
CA ARG A 309 6.44 22.16 17.11
C ARG A 309 7.59 21.36 17.71
N ILE A 310 7.47 20.02 17.74
CA ILE A 310 8.54 19.14 18.23
C ILE A 310 9.81 19.31 17.35
N ALA A 311 9.66 19.38 16.04
CA ALA A 311 10.78 19.61 15.13
C ALA A 311 11.48 20.95 15.40
N MET A 312 10.73 22.01 15.70
CA MET A 312 11.28 23.30 16.07
C MET A 312 12.06 23.25 17.40
N GLU A 313 11.49 22.58 18.42
CA GLU A 313 12.18 22.39 19.71
C GLU A 313 13.52 21.65 19.52
N LEU A 314 13.54 20.63 18.67
CA LEU A 314 14.77 19.92 18.31
C LEU A 314 15.78 20.83 17.58
N ALA A 315 15.32 21.71 16.68
CA ALA A 315 16.17 22.66 16.01
C ALA A 315 16.82 23.64 16.99
N LEU A 316 16.02 24.24 17.86
CA LEU A 316 16.50 25.18 18.87
C LEU A 316 17.40 24.52 19.91
N GLY A 317 17.03 23.32 20.37
CA GLY A 317 17.84 22.56 21.35
C GLY A 317 19.24 22.18 20.82
N ARG A 318 19.45 22.15 19.51
CA ARG A 318 20.78 21.94 18.89
C ARG A 318 21.53 23.21 18.54
N GLY A 319 21.03 24.36 18.96
CA GLY A 319 21.70 25.64 18.76
C GLY A 319 21.16 26.48 17.60
N GLY A 320 20.06 26.09 16.99
CA GLY A 320 19.43 26.84 15.90
C GLY A 320 20.14 26.70 14.55
N ASP A 321 19.86 27.63 13.64
CA ASP A 321 20.44 27.74 12.29
C ASP A 321 20.31 26.45 11.46
N GLN A 322 19.16 25.82 11.52
CA GLN A 322 18.90 24.53 10.88
C GLN A 322 17.43 24.30 10.60
N VAL A 323 17.19 23.31 9.73
CA VAL A 323 15.85 22.78 9.47
C VAL A 323 15.77 21.39 10.03
N VAL A 324 14.70 21.13 10.77
CA VAL A 324 14.34 19.80 11.27
C VAL A 324 13.00 19.40 10.69
N ILE A 325 12.93 18.22 10.12
CA ILE A 325 11.70 17.64 9.58
C ILE A 325 11.34 16.40 10.40
N LYS A 326 10.12 16.37 10.92
CA LYS A 326 9.58 15.21 11.64
C LYS A 326 8.44 14.58 10.81
N GLU A 327 8.64 13.35 10.38
CA GLU A 327 7.66 12.51 9.69
C GLU A 327 7.44 11.20 10.46
N GLY A 328 6.35 11.14 11.20
CA GLY A 328 6.13 10.04 12.14
C GLY A 328 7.28 9.94 13.17
N ASN A 329 7.99 8.81 13.16
CA ASN A 329 9.16 8.59 14.01
C ASN A 329 10.48 9.01 13.36
N ASN A 330 10.47 9.36 12.08
CA ASN A 330 11.67 9.76 11.36
C ASN A 330 11.94 11.26 11.56
N ILE A 331 13.21 11.58 11.84
CA ILE A 331 13.66 12.96 12.00
C ILE A 331 14.85 13.19 11.05
N THR A 332 14.75 14.23 10.23
CA THR A 332 15.78 14.60 9.27
C THR A 332 16.27 16.02 9.55
N TYR A 333 17.57 16.25 9.45
CA TYR A 333 18.23 17.52 9.75
C TYR A 333 18.90 18.09 8.50
N PHE A 334 18.79 19.42 8.30
CA PHE A 334 19.49 20.16 7.26
C PHE A 334 20.10 21.42 7.89
N GLY A 335 21.34 21.76 7.54
CA GLY A 335 22.08 22.87 8.13
C GLY A 335 22.77 22.50 9.45
N GLY A 336 22.93 23.47 10.34
CA GLY A 336 23.53 23.25 11.67
C GLY A 336 25.05 23.14 11.71
N LYS A 337 25.75 23.71 10.72
CA LYS A 337 27.24 23.74 10.66
C LYS A 337 27.83 25.02 11.24
N SER A 338 27.08 25.87 11.92
CA SER A 338 27.67 27.12 12.42
C SER A 338 28.49 26.92 13.67
N GLN A 339 29.78 26.65 13.49
CA GLN A 339 30.81 26.80 14.53
C GLN A 339 30.89 28.25 15.09
N MET A 340 30.19 29.21 14.46
CA MET A 340 30.18 30.61 14.91
C MET A 340 29.39 30.87 16.19
N MET A 341 28.28 30.16 16.43
CA MET A 341 27.51 30.32 17.68
C MET A 341 28.25 29.86 18.93
N GLU A 342 29.07 28.82 18.82
CA GLU A 342 29.94 28.41 19.96
C GLU A 342 30.91 29.48 20.39
N LYS A 343 31.52 30.22 19.44
CA LYS A 343 32.48 31.28 19.78
C LYS A 343 31.81 32.50 20.43
N THR A 344 30.64 32.93 19.92
CA THR A 344 29.92 34.09 20.47
C THR A 344 29.26 33.78 21.83
N THR A 345 28.73 32.57 22.01
CA THR A 345 28.19 32.13 23.31
C THR A 345 29.27 32.01 24.34
N ARG A 346 30.45 31.49 23.98
CA ARG A 346 31.62 31.42 24.87
C ARG A 346 32.16 32.80 25.25
N VAL A 347 32.19 33.76 24.31
CA VAL A 347 32.60 35.15 24.59
C VAL A 347 31.59 35.82 25.50
N LYS A 348 30.26 35.76 25.20
CA LYS A 348 29.19 36.28 26.06
C LYS A 348 29.21 35.61 27.45
N ALA A 349 29.39 34.29 27.51
CA ALA A 349 29.51 33.57 28.79
C ALA A 349 30.73 34.03 29.60
N ARG A 350 31.86 34.26 28.97
CA ARG A 350 33.07 34.82 29.63
C ARG A 350 32.84 36.24 30.13
N VAL A 351 32.21 37.12 29.31
CA VAL A 351 31.92 38.50 29.73
C VAL A 351 30.99 38.52 30.91
N LYS A 352 29.87 37.72 30.83
CA LYS A 352 28.92 37.56 31.97
C LYS A 352 29.59 36.96 33.20
N ALA A 353 30.48 35.97 33.03
CA ALA A 353 31.24 35.38 34.14
C ALA A 353 32.21 36.37 34.77
N HIS A 354 32.86 37.24 33.98
CA HIS A 354 33.71 38.31 34.51
C HIS A 354 32.92 39.36 35.27
N ALA A 355 31.77 39.81 34.70
CA ALA A 355 30.91 40.75 35.38
C ALA A 355 30.37 40.14 36.70
N LEU A 356 29.94 38.86 36.68
CA LEU A 356 29.48 38.16 37.88
C LEU A 356 30.59 38.06 38.91
N LYS A 357 31.82 37.77 38.50
CA LYS A 357 33.02 37.76 39.37
C LYS A 357 33.25 39.11 40.04
N GLU A 358 33.22 40.20 39.30
CA GLU A 358 33.35 41.55 39.84
C GLU A 358 32.25 41.90 40.84
N PHE A 359 30.97 41.55 40.52
CA PHE A 359 29.86 41.77 41.46
C PHE A 359 30.04 40.93 42.72
N MET A 360 30.44 39.67 42.63
CA MET A 360 30.68 38.80 43.77
C MET A 360 31.83 39.32 44.66
N SER A 361 32.92 39.72 44.06
CA SER A 361 34.11 40.25 44.76
C SER A 361 33.86 41.61 45.44
N SER A 362 32.82 42.35 45.03
CA SER A 362 32.45 43.67 45.61
C SER A 362 31.46 43.60 46.75
N LYS A 363 30.99 42.42 47.15
CA LYS A 363 29.91 42.25 48.17
C LYS A 363 30.33 41.30 49.28
N ASP A 364 30.05 41.70 50.52
CA ASP A 364 30.31 40.91 51.73
C ASP A 364 29.40 39.69 51.90
N LYS A 365 28.24 39.71 51.25
CA LYS A 365 27.24 38.63 51.33
C LYS A 365 26.57 38.38 49.96
N ILE A 366 26.51 37.13 49.59
CA ILE A 366 25.92 36.66 48.35
C ILE A 366 24.79 35.67 48.70
N VAL A 367 23.58 35.93 48.19
CA VAL A 367 22.43 35.02 48.35
C VAL A 367 22.13 34.40 47.00
N VAL A 368 22.13 33.07 46.92
CA VAL A 368 21.80 32.31 45.71
C VAL A 368 20.41 31.68 45.90
N MET A 369 19.48 32.02 45.03
CA MET A 369 18.11 31.50 45.04
C MET A 369 17.72 30.92 43.69
N GLY A 370 17.09 29.77 43.71
CA GLY A 370 16.42 29.21 42.54
C GLY A 370 14.96 29.72 42.41
N HIS A 371 14.26 29.28 41.36
CA HIS A 371 12.83 29.58 41.21
C HIS A 371 11.97 28.81 42.23
N LYS A 372 10.71 29.27 42.42
CA LYS A 372 9.78 28.83 43.47
C LYS A 372 9.51 27.31 43.47
N ILE A 373 9.47 26.67 42.29
CA ILE A 373 9.33 25.22 42.12
C ILE A 373 10.70 24.70 41.69
N THR A 374 11.54 24.30 42.62
CA THR A 374 12.92 23.90 42.35
C THR A 374 12.95 22.56 41.65
N ASP A 375 13.59 22.52 40.46
CA ASP A 375 13.95 21.31 39.75
C ASP A 375 15.45 21.01 39.89
N VAL A 376 15.89 19.86 39.33
CA VAL A 376 17.29 19.42 39.42
C VAL A 376 18.24 20.41 38.72
N ASP A 377 17.81 21.06 37.64
CA ASP A 377 18.59 22.02 36.89
C ASP A 377 18.81 23.30 37.66
N SER A 378 17.75 23.83 38.29
CA SER A 378 17.80 25.00 39.17
C SER A 378 18.70 24.75 40.40
N PHE A 379 18.60 23.56 41.00
CA PHE A 379 19.43 23.16 42.11
C PHE A 379 20.90 23.01 41.70
N GLY A 380 21.19 22.36 40.57
CA GLY A 380 22.54 22.23 40.04
C GLY A 380 23.19 23.56 39.72
N ALA A 381 22.44 24.49 39.07
CA ALA A 381 22.91 25.86 38.80
C ALA A 381 23.21 26.62 40.10
N ALA A 382 22.34 26.54 41.11
CA ALA A 382 22.55 27.20 42.40
C ALA A 382 23.82 26.70 43.09
N ILE A 383 24.08 25.38 43.11
CA ILE A 383 25.33 24.79 43.63
C ILE A 383 26.54 25.31 42.86
N GLY A 384 26.46 25.38 41.52
CA GLY A 384 27.54 25.93 40.68
C GLY A 384 27.91 27.37 41.04
N ILE A 385 26.91 28.24 41.16
CA ILE A 385 27.10 29.64 41.57
C ILE A 385 27.60 29.76 43.01
N TYR A 386 27.07 28.98 43.93
CA TYR A 386 27.57 28.93 45.33
C TYR A 386 29.05 28.55 45.38
N ARG A 387 29.45 27.56 44.61
CA ARG A 387 30.86 27.12 44.58
C ARG A 387 31.77 28.14 43.94
N ALA A 388 31.31 28.84 42.89
CA ALA A 388 32.05 29.95 42.27
C ALA A 388 32.26 31.12 43.28
N ALA A 389 31.20 31.51 43.99
CA ALA A 389 31.27 32.56 45.03
C ALA A 389 32.27 32.19 46.12
N ARG A 390 32.23 30.94 46.63
CA ARG A 390 33.13 30.46 47.70
C ARG A 390 34.61 30.36 47.25
N THR A 391 34.89 30.28 45.97
CA THR A 391 36.25 30.26 45.45
C THR A 391 36.88 31.65 45.34
N LEU A 392 36.09 32.71 45.50
CA LEU A 392 36.48 34.12 45.44
C LEU A 392 36.73 34.75 46.82
N GLU A 393 36.38 34.00 47.91
CA GLU A 393 36.82 34.31 49.26
C GLU A 393 38.29 33.92 49.44
#